data_a17e4b545e858266ce02d7a4639402bb
#
_entry.id   a17e4b545e858266ce02d7a4639402bb
#
_cell.length_a   1.000
_cell.length_b   1.000
_cell.length_c   1.000
_cell.angle_alpha   90.00
_cell.angle_beta   90.00
_cell.angle_gamma   90.00
#
_symmetry.space_group_name_H-M   'P 1'
#
loop_
_entity.id
_entity.type
_entity.pdbx_description
1 polymer ?
#
loop_
_entity_poly.entity_id
_entity_poly.type
_entity_poly.pdbx_seq_one_letter_code
_entity_poly.pdbx_strand_id
1 'polypeptide(L)'
;MKTFLSRNRYTLILALIIISQLCYTTYMFCQREGWHIDEAWSYEFANANHQVGIYFDEKENVINYGEWLDSSVFKDYIEVQDGGAFHFSDAYYNCTANHNNPPLYNMILHAVCSFFPNTFSWWFSYFINVISFIIAMLALYALSKEINNSPAVALIACAFYGSTTAALNTFIFLRMYALLTALVILLFYVHSRLYNKNFKKPALCYISLFILVVVGGSTQYIYLFLGFCITTIFSLFLIAGRKWKVLLGYCSTMASAAITVFLLWPYDLEKFTTPSLYGAEMPYIWEVKYCLQCVFNETLGIRIPFLNPLRKAILLVIFIYALIIISGICFILRKNSRFKNFIRSLYTSTILWFKKLPIRLQKMNKLYLLFTFTWITTLLIIAKTCNIFIMSVYADRYLFCLFPIVSSLFVCILFKCIQYIHMRHFKKNRIFTVVSLALTLVALIIINHINYPCNYLFERNCDDPVISDIVKDSNVILVTKAPGNLPYYPPLFLDTKQFFVTSPFDDIDATLESMNRLNDTSSSVYLIAETSIFLSEDYQRNESSEKDTYDLEGALSCQYKLSEFLDKIASCKWVTELKYIQTEDSFKGPLAVYKLR
;
A
#
# COMPACT_ATOMS: atom_id res chain seq x y z
N MET A 1 -11.40 -24.24 35.07
CA MET A 1 -10.40 -23.32 34.50
C MET A 1 -9.27 -24.04 33.73
N LYS A 2 -8.54 -25.01 34.33
CA LYS A 2 -7.44 -25.75 33.64
C LYS A 2 -7.89 -26.46 32.35
N THR A 3 -9.06 -27.11 32.33
CA THR A 3 -9.61 -27.80 31.15
C THR A 3 -10.05 -26.84 30.04
N PHE A 4 -10.61 -25.69 30.38
CA PHE A 4 -10.96 -24.63 29.40
C PHE A 4 -9.71 -24.05 28.74
N LEU A 5 -8.69 -23.71 29.52
CA LEU A 5 -7.42 -23.18 29.02
C LEU A 5 -6.68 -24.16 28.12
N SER A 6 -6.69 -25.47 28.48
CA SER A 6 -6.04 -26.49 27.65
C SER A 6 -6.75 -26.69 26.30
N ARG A 7 -8.07 -26.60 26.27
CA ARG A 7 -8.90 -26.77 25.05
C ARG A 7 -8.79 -25.59 24.11
N ASN A 8 -8.69 -24.36 24.66
CA ASN A 8 -8.71 -23.12 23.89
C ASN A 8 -7.32 -22.46 23.75
N ARG A 9 -6.23 -23.12 24.15
CA ARG A 9 -4.87 -22.53 24.21
C ARG A 9 -4.45 -21.84 22.92
N TYR A 10 -4.71 -22.41 21.77
CA TYR A 10 -4.30 -21.81 20.47
C TYR A 10 -5.11 -20.56 20.13
N THR A 11 -6.39 -20.54 20.48
CA THR A 11 -7.26 -19.37 20.30
C THR A 11 -6.82 -18.23 21.23
N LEU A 12 -6.48 -18.52 22.47
CA LEU A 12 -5.97 -17.52 23.42
C LEU A 12 -4.62 -16.95 22.97
N ILE A 13 -3.71 -17.81 22.50
CA ILE A 13 -2.42 -17.35 21.97
C ILE A 13 -2.63 -16.49 20.71
N LEU A 14 -3.54 -16.88 19.82
CA LEU A 14 -3.87 -16.07 18.65
C LEU A 14 -4.42 -14.70 19.05
N ALA A 15 -5.32 -14.64 20.02
CA ALA A 15 -5.86 -13.38 20.52
C ALA A 15 -4.73 -12.48 21.09
N LEU A 16 -3.82 -13.04 21.87
CA LEU A 16 -2.67 -12.30 22.41
C LEU A 16 -1.75 -11.79 21.29
N ILE A 17 -1.49 -12.59 20.25
CA ILE A 17 -0.71 -12.15 19.08
C ILE A 17 -1.42 -10.98 18.41
N ILE A 18 -2.71 -11.09 18.11
CA ILE A 18 -3.48 -10.03 17.45
C ILE A 18 -3.48 -8.76 18.30
N ILE A 19 -3.75 -8.85 19.60
CA ILE A 19 -3.76 -7.69 20.50
C ILE A 19 -2.38 -7.01 20.54
N SER A 20 -1.30 -7.77 20.71
CA SER A 20 0.05 -7.20 20.77
C SER A 20 0.45 -6.50 19.48
N GLN A 21 0.07 -7.07 18.33
CA GLN A 21 0.34 -6.48 17.02
C GLN A 21 -0.53 -5.25 16.76
N LEU A 22 -1.80 -5.27 17.18
CA LEU A 22 -2.66 -4.08 17.11
C LEU A 22 -2.11 -2.94 17.97
N CYS A 23 -1.68 -3.24 19.20
CA CYS A 23 -1.05 -2.23 20.05
C CYS A 23 0.19 -1.61 19.37
N TYR A 24 1.04 -2.45 18.77
CA TYR A 24 2.21 -2.00 18.03
C TYR A 24 1.84 -1.16 16.80
N THR A 25 0.90 -1.65 15.98
CA THR A 25 0.46 -0.93 14.77
C THR A 25 -0.21 0.40 15.13
N THR A 26 -1.02 0.43 16.19
CA THR A 26 -1.63 1.67 16.69
C THR A 26 -0.59 2.64 17.22
N TYR A 27 0.42 2.14 17.97
CA TYR A 27 1.54 2.98 18.40
C TYR A 27 2.25 3.62 17.20
N MET A 28 2.57 2.83 16.17
CA MET A 28 3.21 3.34 14.95
C MET A 28 2.30 4.29 14.17
N PHE A 29 1.00 4.05 14.15
CA PHE A 29 0.04 4.97 13.57
C PHE A 29 0.05 6.34 14.27
N CYS A 30 0.18 6.36 15.59
CA CYS A 30 0.33 7.61 16.37
C CYS A 30 1.69 8.31 16.17
N GLN A 31 2.67 7.62 15.57
CA GLN A 31 3.98 8.21 15.24
C GLN A 31 4.02 8.75 13.80
N ARG A 32 2.90 8.77 13.09
CA ARG A 32 2.84 9.35 11.75
C ARG A 32 3.06 10.84 11.83
N GLU A 33 3.88 11.35 10.92
CA GLU A 33 4.28 12.75 10.87
C GLU A 33 3.46 13.54 9.82
N GLY A 34 2.80 12.83 8.89
CA GLY A 34 1.96 13.44 7.86
C GLY A 34 1.02 12.43 7.21
N TRP A 35 0.59 12.70 5.98
CA TRP A 35 -0.30 11.84 5.20
C TRP A 35 0.08 11.79 3.73
N HIS A 36 -0.51 10.85 3.01
CA HIS A 36 -0.44 10.76 1.56
C HIS A 36 -1.70 11.36 0.92
N ILE A 37 -1.55 12.01 -0.23
CA ILE A 37 -2.68 12.59 -0.97
C ILE A 37 -3.83 11.59 -1.21
N ASP A 38 -3.50 10.34 -1.48
CA ASP A 38 -4.50 9.29 -1.67
C ASP A 38 -5.37 9.07 -0.43
N GLU A 39 -4.87 9.35 0.77
CA GLU A 39 -5.64 9.21 2.01
C GLU A 39 -6.68 10.33 2.13
N ALA A 40 -6.29 11.57 1.81
CA ALA A 40 -7.22 12.70 1.71
C ALA A 40 -8.29 12.42 0.64
N TRP A 41 -7.88 11.92 -0.53
CA TRP A 41 -8.82 11.49 -1.57
C TRP A 41 -9.82 10.44 -1.11
N SER A 42 -9.46 9.56 -0.16
CA SER A 42 -10.43 8.60 0.35
C SER A 42 -11.58 9.28 1.08
N TYR A 43 -11.29 10.33 1.85
CA TYR A 43 -12.32 11.10 2.53
C TYR A 43 -13.16 11.92 1.56
N GLU A 44 -12.53 12.50 0.55
CA GLU A 44 -13.23 13.23 -0.50
C GLU A 44 -14.19 12.32 -1.26
N PHE A 45 -13.73 11.18 -1.79
CA PHE A 45 -14.61 10.23 -2.46
C PHE A 45 -15.71 9.68 -1.55
N ALA A 46 -15.47 9.65 -0.24
CA ALA A 46 -16.46 9.22 0.72
C ALA A 46 -17.51 10.31 1.04
N ASN A 47 -17.09 11.56 1.21
CA ASN A 47 -17.86 12.56 1.93
C ASN A 47 -18.17 13.83 1.13
N ALA A 48 -17.42 14.12 0.05
CA ALA A 48 -17.68 15.32 -0.73
C ALA A 48 -19.11 15.31 -1.32
N ASN A 49 -19.76 16.44 -1.28
CA ASN A 49 -21.02 16.62 -1.96
C ASN A 49 -20.78 16.48 -3.47
N HIS A 50 -21.57 15.65 -4.17
CA HIS A 50 -21.35 15.30 -5.60
C HIS A 50 -21.33 16.51 -6.56
N GLN A 51 -21.75 17.69 -6.11
CA GLN A 51 -21.63 18.94 -6.86
C GLN A 51 -20.25 19.59 -6.72
N VAL A 52 -19.39 19.05 -5.86
CA VAL A 52 -18.10 19.62 -5.47
C VAL A 52 -16.96 18.74 -5.98
N GLY A 53 -16.83 18.60 -7.30
CA GLY A 53 -15.65 17.96 -7.88
C GLY A 53 -14.51 18.96 -8.02
N ILE A 54 -13.60 19.09 -7.04
CA ILE A 54 -12.37 19.93 -7.18
C ILE A 54 -11.53 19.51 -8.40
N TYR A 55 -11.77 18.32 -8.93
CA TYR A 55 -10.75 17.61 -9.68
C TYR A 55 -10.94 17.47 -11.17
N PHE A 56 -12.18 17.36 -11.61
CA PHE A 56 -12.41 16.66 -12.87
C PHE A 56 -13.09 17.52 -13.92
N ASP A 57 -13.60 18.67 -13.54
CA ASP A 57 -14.14 19.61 -14.51
C ASP A 57 -13.56 21.01 -14.25
N GLU A 58 -12.64 21.44 -15.11
CA GLU A 58 -12.11 22.81 -15.10
C GLU A 58 -13.21 23.86 -15.27
N LYS A 59 -14.42 23.47 -15.68
CA LYS A 59 -15.57 24.33 -15.87
C LYS A 59 -16.47 24.47 -14.63
N GLU A 60 -16.42 23.50 -13.72
CA GLU A 60 -17.25 23.44 -12.51
C GLU A 60 -16.42 23.54 -11.21
N ASN A 61 -15.24 24.13 -11.27
CA ASN A 61 -14.40 24.31 -10.09
C ASN A 61 -15.13 25.13 -9.02
N VAL A 62 -15.37 24.53 -7.87
CA VAL A 62 -15.96 25.19 -6.69
C VAL A 62 -14.95 26.12 -6.03
N ILE A 63 -13.66 25.81 -6.14
CA ILE A 63 -12.59 26.70 -5.70
C ILE A 63 -12.22 27.61 -6.85
N ASN A 64 -12.75 28.82 -6.82
CA ASN A 64 -12.34 29.87 -7.74
C ASN A 64 -10.95 30.36 -7.36
N TYR A 65 -10.01 30.23 -8.28
CA TYR A 65 -8.71 30.86 -8.15
C TYR A 65 -8.85 32.36 -8.14
N GLY A 66 -8.08 33.00 -7.27
CA GLY A 66 -8.07 34.46 -7.19
C GLY A 66 -9.24 35.08 -6.45
N GLU A 67 -9.93 34.32 -5.60
CA GLU A 67 -11.00 34.81 -4.72
C GLU A 67 -10.76 34.37 -3.28
N TRP A 68 -11.17 35.22 -2.32
CA TRP A 68 -11.21 34.85 -0.90
C TRP A 68 -12.45 33.98 -0.62
N LEU A 69 -12.21 32.77 -0.15
CA LEU A 69 -13.22 31.78 0.15
C LEU A 69 -13.22 31.47 1.65
N ASP A 70 -14.36 31.07 2.17
CA ASP A 70 -14.47 30.55 3.53
C ASP A 70 -13.89 29.14 3.61
N SER A 71 -13.24 28.80 4.72
CA SER A 71 -12.63 27.48 4.91
C SER A 71 -13.63 26.33 5.01
N SER A 72 -14.93 26.62 5.18
CA SER A 72 -15.99 25.62 5.10
C SER A 72 -15.95 24.82 3.81
N VAL A 73 -15.45 25.40 2.71
CA VAL A 73 -15.25 24.69 1.45
C VAL A 73 -14.37 23.44 1.63
N PHE A 74 -13.30 23.51 2.43
CA PHE A 74 -12.46 22.34 2.70
C PHE A 74 -13.18 21.30 3.55
N LYS A 75 -14.06 21.74 4.48
CA LYS A 75 -14.89 20.83 5.28
C LYS A 75 -15.89 20.09 4.40
N ASP A 76 -16.49 20.78 3.42
CA ASP A 76 -17.43 20.19 2.48
C ASP A 76 -16.82 19.07 1.64
N TYR A 77 -15.49 18.99 1.59
CA TYR A 77 -14.77 17.95 0.89
C TYR A 77 -14.56 16.67 1.68
N ILE A 78 -14.17 16.78 2.94
CA ILE A 78 -13.67 15.64 3.71
C ILE A 78 -14.55 15.30 4.90
N GLU A 79 -15.51 16.14 5.27
CA GLU A 79 -16.47 15.89 6.34
C GLU A 79 -17.85 15.55 5.78
N VAL A 80 -18.59 14.74 6.50
CA VAL A 80 -20.03 14.56 6.24
C VAL A 80 -20.77 15.76 6.77
N GLN A 81 -21.38 16.55 5.89
CA GLN A 81 -22.13 17.73 6.26
C GLN A 81 -23.51 17.38 6.81
N ASP A 82 -24.16 18.36 7.48
CA ASP A 82 -25.51 18.22 8.02
C ASP A 82 -26.49 17.81 6.89
N GLY A 83 -27.24 16.74 7.14
CA GLY A 83 -28.16 16.15 6.16
C GLY A 83 -27.52 15.18 5.16
N GLY A 84 -26.19 15.09 5.07
CA GLY A 84 -25.48 14.16 4.18
C GLY A 84 -25.23 12.77 4.77
N ALA A 85 -25.52 12.55 6.05
CA ALA A 85 -25.24 11.29 6.73
C ALA A 85 -25.95 10.10 6.06
N PHE A 86 -25.16 9.03 5.76
CA PHE A 86 -25.61 7.80 5.11
C PHE A 86 -26.13 7.98 3.67
N HIS A 87 -25.78 9.08 2.99
CA HIS A 87 -26.08 9.29 1.58
C HIS A 87 -25.07 8.56 0.67
N PHE A 88 -25.16 7.25 0.63
CA PHE A 88 -24.22 6.40 -0.13
C PHE A 88 -24.19 6.66 -1.64
N SER A 89 -25.25 7.28 -2.20
CA SER A 89 -25.29 7.72 -3.59
C SER A 89 -24.18 8.69 -3.92
N ASP A 90 -23.85 9.60 -3.00
CA ASP A 90 -22.87 10.64 -3.22
C ASP A 90 -21.45 10.03 -3.25
N ALA A 91 -21.14 9.14 -2.30
CA ALA A 91 -19.89 8.38 -2.31
C ALA A 91 -19.73 7.52 -3.57
N TYR A 92 -20.81 6.92 -4.07
CA TYR A 92 -20.78 6.18 -5.34
C TYR A 92 -20.50 7.12 -6.52
N TYR A 93 -21.23 8.25 -6.61
CA TYR A 93 -21.08 9.23 -7.66
C TYR A 93 -19.68 9.84 -7.70
N ASN A 94 -19.12 10.23 -6.56
CA ASN A 94 -17.76 10.74 -6.46
C ASN A 94 -16.73 9.76 -7.04
N CYS A 95 -16.90 8.45 -6.79
CA CYS A 95 -16.04 7.45 -7.38
C CYS A 95 -16.18 7.36 -8.91
N THR A 96 -17.37 7.66 -9.48
CA THR A 96 -17.56 7.65 -10.94
C THR A 96 -16.79 8.75 -11.63
N ALA A 97 -16.53 9.88 -10.98
CA ALA A 97 -15.74 10.97 -11.55
C ALA A 97 -14.29 10.58 -11.84
N ASN A 98 -13.73 9.65 -11.07
CA ASN A 98 -12.33 9.22 -11.21
C ASN A 98 -12.15 7.91 -11.98
N HIS A 99 -13.16 7.05 -12.07
CA HIS A 99 -13.12 5.71 -12.69
C HIS A 99 -12.03 4.76 -12.13
N ASN A 100 -11.19 5.20 -11.20
CA ASN A 100 -10.02 4.45 -10.73
C ASN A 100 -10.28 3.59 -9.51
N ASN A 101 -11.26 3.97 -8.70
CA ASN A 101 -11.50 3.35 -7.39
C ASN A 101 -12.93 2.84 -7.29
N PRO A 102 -13.16 1.51 -7.24
CA PRO A 102 -14.47 0.97 -6.94
C PRO A 102 -15.00 1.49 -5.60
N PRO A 103 -16.33 1.70 -5.45
CA PRO A 103 -16.90 2.59 -4.42
C PRO A 103 -16.98 1.98 -3.02
N LEU A 104 -16.87 0.65 -2.86
CA LEU A 104 -17.23 -0.01 -1.60
C LEU A 104 -16.45 0.50 -0.38
N TYR A 105 -15.13 0.69 -0.52
CA TYR A 105 -14.33 1.21 0.60
C TYR A 105 -14.76 2.62 1.01
N ASN A 106 -15.00 3.49 0.03
CA ASN A 106 -15.42 4.87 0.28
C ASN A 106 -16.82 4.93 0.89
N MET A 107 -17.75 4.05 0.46
CA MET A 107 -19.06 3.91 1.10
C MET A 107 -18.95 3.42 2.55
N ILE A 108 -18.03 2.49 2.86
CA ILE A 108 -17.78 2.07 4.26
C ILE A 108 -17.21 3.24 5.07
N LEU A 109 -16.27 4.01 4.50
CA LEU A 109 -15.71 5.18 5.16
C LEU A 109 -16.78 6.24 5.41
N HIS A 110 -17.63 6.52 4.41
CA HIS A 110 -18.79 7.39 4.55
C HIS A 110 -19.72 6.95 5.69
N ALA A 111 -20.00 5.65 5.78
CA ALA A 111 -20.80 5.10 6.87
C ALA A 111 -20.19 5.38 8.26
N VAL A 112 -18.86 5.24 8.39
CA VAL A 112 -18.16 5.56 9.66
C VAL A 112 -18.21 7.05 9.94
N CYS A 113 -17.91 7.90 8.96
CA CYS A 113 -17.97 9.36 9.09
C CYS A 113 -19.39 9.86 9.42
N SER A 114 -20.43 9.21 8.89
CA SER A 114 -21.84 9.55 9.12
C SER A 114 -22.29 9.44 10.57
N PHE A 115 -21.57 8.69 11.42
CA PHE A 115 -21.82 8.68 12.87
C PHE A 115 -21.27 9.93 13.58
N PHE A 116 -20.43 10.72 12.89
CA PHE A 116 -19.76 11.90 13.43
C PHE A 116 -19.81 13.05 12.40
N PRO A 117 -21.01 13.58 12.08
CA PRO A 117 -21.14 14.68 11.12
C PRO A 117 -20.29 15.90 11.54
N ASN A 118 -19.89 16.70 10.57
CA ASN A 118 -19.09 17.91 10.77
C ASN A 118 -17.78 17.65 11.54
N THR A 119 -17.21 16.46 11.36
CA THR A 119 -15.97 16.07 12.03
C THR A 119 -15.08 15.30 11.07
N PHE A 120 -13.86 15.79 10.90
CA PHE A 120 -12.80 15.05 10.23
C PHE A 120 -11.90 14.35 11.25
N SER A 121 -11.53 13.10 10.99
CA SER A 121 -10.53 12.39 11.78
C SER A 121 -9.91 11.23 11.00
N TRP A 122 -8.59 11.15 10.97
CA TRP A 122 -7.86 10.00 10.42
C TRP A 122 -8.20 8.68 11.11
N TRP A 123 -8.68 8.72 12.35
CA TRP A 123 -9.11 7.55 13.11
C TRP A 123 -10.28 6.81 12.50
N PHE A 124 -11.14 7.48 11.71
CA PHE A 124 -12.28 6.82 11.06
C PHE A 124 -11.83 5.79 10.03
N SER A 125 -10.89 6.15 9.17
CA SER A 125 -10.28 5.22 8.21
C SER A 125 -9.40 4.18 8.93
N TYR A 126 -8.65 4.58 9.97
CA TYR A 126 -7.84 3.65 10.76
C TYR A 126 -8.70 2.60 11.48
N PHE A 127 -9.89 2.94 11.94
CA PHE A 127 -10.84 1.99 12.51
C PHE A 127 -11.22 0.87 11.53
N ILE A 128 -11.43 1.21 10.25
CA ILE A 128 -11.68 0.22 9.19
C ILE A 128 -10.46 -0.69 9.03
N ASN A 129 -9.25 -0.13 9.08
CA ASN A 129 -8.01 -0.90 9.00
C ASN A 129 -7.82 -1.83 10.19
N VAL A 130 -8.18 -1.42 11.42
CA VAL A 130 -8.16 -2.28 12.62
C VAL A 130 -9.07 -3.49 12.47
N ILE A 131 -10.31 -3.28 12.01
CA ILE A 131 -11.25 -4.38 11.74
C ILE A 131 -10.70 -5.29 10.65
N SER A 132 -10.17 -4.73 9.58
CA SER A 132 -9.56 -5.46 8.47
C SER A 132 -8.36 -6.28 8.94
N PHE A 133 -7.52 -5.74 9.83
CA PHE A 133 -6.40 -6.46 10.45
C PHE A 133 -6.87 -7.69 11.24
N ILE A 134 -7.86 -7.53 12.09
CA ILE A 134 -8.41 -8.65 12.88
C ILE A 134 -8.92 -9.75 11.96
N ILE A 135 -9.70 -9.40 10.93
CA ILE A 135 -10.23 -10.35 9.95
C ILE A 135 -9.08 -11.04 9.20
N ALA A 136 -8.09 -10.26 8.74
CA ALA A 136 -6.92 -10.77 8.03
C ALA A 136 -6.14 -11.79 8.87
N MET A 137 -5.90 -11.51 10.15
CA MET A 137 -5.14 -12.39 11.04
C MET A 137 -5.91 -13.67 11.38
N LEU A 138 -7.22 -13.58 11.62
CA LEU A 138 -8.08 -14.76 11.83
C LEU A 138 -8.12 -15.64 10.58
N ALA A 139 -8.27 -15.02 9.40
CA ALA A 139 -8.28 -15.73 8.13
C ALA A 139 -6.90 -16.35 7.81
N LEU A 140 -5.79 -15.65 8.09
CA LEU A 140 -4.43 -16.14 7.89
C LEU A 140 -4.11 -17.34 8.79
N TYR A 141 -4.55 -17.30 10.06
CA TYR A 141 -4.47 -18.45 10.95
C TYR A 141 -5.23 -19.66 10.38
N ALA A 142 -6.47 -19.44 9.95
CA ALA A 142 -7.30 -20.49 9.39
C ALA A 142 -6.69 -21.08 8.11
N LEU A 143 -6.22 -20.23 7.19
CA LEU A 143 -5.53 -20.61 5.95
C LEU A 143 -4.26 -21.42 6.24
N SER A 144 -3.37 -20.91 7.08
CA SER A 144 -2.09 -21.55 7.40
C SER A 144 -2.30 -22.91 8.09
N LYS A 145 -3.36 -23.04 8.90
CA LYS A 145 -3.77 -24.30 9.52
C LYS A 145 -4.28 -25.30 8.49
N GLU A 146 -5.07 -24.88 7.51
CA GLU A 146 -5.56 -25.74 6.43
C GLU A 146 -4.41 -26.25 5.54
N ILE A 147 -3.38 -25.45 5.32
CA ILE A 147 -2.20 -25.82 4.50
C ILE A 147 -1.33 -26.85 5.21
N ASN A 148 -1.07 -26.70 6.52
CA ASN A 148 -0.08 -27.48 7.27
C ASN A 148 -0.64 -28.50 8.25
N ASN A 149 -1.93 -28.50 8.54
CA ASN A 149 -2.53 -29.26 9.63
C ASN A 149 -1.86 -29.04 10.99
N SER A 150 -1.30 -27.85 11.24
CA SER A 150 -0.59 -27.53 12.48
C SER A 150 -1.00 -26.16 13.03
N PRO A 151 -1.76 -26.13 14.13
CA PRO A 151 -2.12 -24.87 14.79
C PRO A 151 -0.91 -24.04 15.23
N ALA A 152 0.18 -24.71 15.67
CA ALA A 152 1.39 -24.01 16.12
C ALA A 152 2.09 -23.28 14.95
N VAL A 153 2.17 -23.92 13.77
CA VAL A 153 2.75 -23.29 12.57
C VAL A 153 1.88 -22.13 12.08
N ALA A 154 0.55 -22.28 12.19
CA ALA A 154 -0.39 -21.21 11.85
C ALA A 154 -0.23 -19.98 12.77
N LEU A 155 -0.05 -20.19 14.10
CA LEU A 155 0.25 -19.09 15.03
C LEU A 155 1.57 -18.40 14.68
N ILE A 156 2.60 -19.18 14.34
CA ILE A 156 3.92 -18.62 13.95
C ILE A 156 3.78 -17.82 12.65
N ALA A 157 2.99 -18.29 11.68
CA ALA A 157 2.76 -17.55 10.44
C ALA A 157 2.06 -16.20 10.69
N CYS A 158 1.07 -16.18 11.60
CA CYS A 158 0.42 -14.94 12.04
C CYS A 158 1.40 -14.01 12.78
N ALA A 159 2.14 -14.56 13.75
CA ALA A 159 3.12 -13.78 14.48
C ALA A 159 4.20 -13.19 13.56
N PHE A 160 4.66 -13.95 12.57
CA PHE A 160 5.65 -13.49 11.60
C PHE A 160 5.09 -12.37 10.72
N TYR A 161 4.01 -12.63 9.97
CA TYR A 161 3.46 -11.64 9.04
C TYR A 161 3.10 -10.32 9.75
N GLY A 162 2.30 -10.39 10.82
CA GLY A 162 1.85 -9.18 11.51
C GLY A 162 2.94 -8.39 12.24
N SER A 163 4.18 -8.92 12.29
CA SER A 163 5.35 -8.21 12.83
C SER A 163 6.32 -7.74 11.74
N THR A 164 6.00 -7.89 10.46
CA THR A 164 6.81 -7.37 9.34
C THR A 164 6.42 -5.95 8.99
N THR A 165 7.34 -5.21 8.35
CA THR A 165 7.05 -3.89 7.78
C THR A 165 5.98 -3.96 6.70
N ALA A 166 5.87 -5.09 5.98
CA ALA A 166 4.79 -5.35 5.04
C ALA A 166 3.39 -5.23 5.67
N ALA A 167 3.20 -5.83 6.86
CA ALA A 167 1.94 -5.70 7.58
C ALA A 167 1.75 -4.28 8.12
N LEU A 168 2.82 -3.70 8.69
CA LEU A 168 2.75 -2.33 9.21
C LEU A 168 2.33 -1.35 8.12
N ASN A 169 3.01 -1.33 6.97
CA ASN A 169 2.68 -0.49 5.82
C ASN A 169 1.21 -0.70 5.37
N THR A 170 0.77 -1.96 5.27
CA THR A 170 -0.59 -2.30 4.83
C THR A 170 -1.67 -1.72 5.75
N PHE A 171 -1.45 -1.75 7.07
CA PHE A 171 -2.52 -1.45 8.04
C PHE A 171 -2.48 -0.04 8.60
N ILE A 172 -1.38 0.72 8.43
CA ILE A 172 -1.36 2.15 8.78
C ILE A 172 -1.70 3.06 7.60
N PHE A 173 -1.62 2.59 6.36
CA PHE A 173 -2.04 3.34 5.19
C PHE A 173 -3.57 3.39 5.10
N LEU A 174 -4.14 4.61 5.10
CA LEU A 174 -5.58 4.85 5.24
C LEU A 174 -6.33 4.76 3.91
N ARG A 175 -6.21 3.60 3.28
CA ARG A 175 -6.81 3.27 1.98
C ARG A 175 -7.42 1.86 2.01
N MET A 176 -8.09 1.48 0.95
CA MET A 176 -8.76 0.20 0.78
C MET A 176 -7.86 -1.03 0.91
N TYR A 177 -6.53 -0.89 0.96
CA TYR A 177 -5.61 -2.03 0.87
C TYR A 177 -5.64 -2.97 2.07
N ALA A 178 -5.93 -2.46 3.27
CA ALA A 178 -6.11 -3.30 4.46
C ALA A 178 -7.34 -4.23 4.30
N LEU A 179 -8.47 -3.68 3.85
CA LEU A 179 -9.68 -4.44 3.56
C LEU A 179 -9.45 -5.43 2.42
N LEU A 180 -8.83 -4.99 1.32
CA LEU A 180 -8.44 -5.84 0.19
C LEU A 180 -7.61 -7.04 0.64
N THR A 181 -6.61 -6.80 1.51
CA THR A 181 -5.74 -7.85 2.05
C THR A 181 -6.53 -8.90 2.84
N ALA A 182 -7.46 -8.47 3.69
CA ALA A 182 -8.33 -9.38 4.44
C ALA A 182 -9.19 -10.25 3.50
N LEU A 183 -9.79 -9.63 2.47
CA LEU A 183 -10.63 -10.32 1.48
C LEU A 183 -9.83 -11.32 0.64
N VAL A 184 -8.58 -10.98 0.27
CA VAL A 184 -7.69 -11.90 -0.46
C VAL A 184 -7.35 -13.12 0.39
N ILE A 185 -7.00 -12.95 1.66
CA ILE A 185 -6.71 -14.09 2.55
C ILE A 185 -7.94 -14.99 2.69
N LEU A 186 -9.13 -14.41 2.84
CA LEU A 186 -10.40 -15.14 2.89
C LEU A 186 -10.65 -15.92 1.60
N LEU A 187 -10.37 -15.33 0.43
CA LEU A 187 -10.49 -16.01 -0.86
C LEU A 187 -9.61 -17.27 -0.91
N PHE A 188 -8.34 -17.16 -0.53
CA PHE A 188 -7.42 -18.30 -0.46
C PHE A 188 -7.89 -19.35 0.56
N TYR A 189 -8.40 -18.91 1.70
CA TYR A 189 -8.96 -19.80 2.73
C TYR A 189 -10.15 -20.60 2.22
N VAL A 190 -11.11 -19.98 1.54
CA VAL A 190 -12.28 -20.69 1.00
C VAL A 190 -11.86 -21.69 -0.07
N HIS A 191 -10.90 -21.36 -0.96
CA HIS A 191 -10.35 -22.31 -1.92
C HIS A 191 -9.67 -23.50 -1.21
N SER A 192 -8.90 -23.24 -0.13
CA SER A 192 -8.26 -24.30 0.63
C SER A 192 -9.30 -25.24 1.29
N ARG A 193 -10.38 -24.67 1.82
CA ARG A 193 -11.49 -25.43 2.41
C ARG A 193 -12.22 -26.29 1.38
N LEU A 194 -12.51 -25.71 0.21
CA LEU A 194 -13.15 -26.42 -0.89
C LEU A 194 -12.31 -27.62 -1.34
N TYR A 195 -11.00 -27.42 -1.47
CA TYR A 195 -10.06 -28.48 -1.84
C TYR A 195 -9.91 -29.55 -0.74
N ASN A 196 -9.66 -29.17 0.51
CA ASN A 196 -9.38 -30.09 1.61
C ASN A 196 -10.60 -30.93 2.00
N LYS A 197 -11.81 -30.39 1.86
CA LYS A 197 -13.06 -31.15 2.06
C LYS A 197 -13.37 -32.11 0.91
N ASN A 198 -12.47 -32.24 -0.04
CA ASN A 198 -12.65 -33.06 -1.24
C ASN A 198 -13.98 -32.79 -1.95
N PHE A 199 -14.36 -31.50 -2.00
CA PHE A 199 -15.58 -30.99 -2.66
C PHE A 199 -16.91 -31.54 -2.09
N LYS A 200 -16.90 -32.04 -0.86
CA LYS A 200 -18.13 -32.43 -0.19
C LYS A 200 -18.92 -31.20 0.27
N LYS A 201 -20.23 -31.14 -0.05
CA LYS A 201 -21.13 -30.02 0.27
C LYS A 201 -20.55 -28.66 -0.14
N PRO A 202 -20.29 -28.42 -1.44
CA PRO A 202 -19.58 -27.22 -1.90
C PRO A 202 -20.42 -25.93 -1.86
N ALA A 203 -21.75 -26.02 -1.66
CA ALA A 203 -22.67 -24.89 -1.76
C ALA A 203 -22.25 -23.69 -0.89
N LEU A 204 -21.91 -23.94 0.39
CA LEU A 204 -21.47 -22.86 1.28
C LEU A 204 -20.18 -22.19 0.76
N CYS A 205 -19.23 -22.99 0.21
CA CYS A 205 -18.02 -22.43 -0.38
C CYS A 205 -18.34 -21.61 -1.63
N TYR A 206 -19.28 -22.04 -2.47
CA TYR A 206 -19.69 -21.28 -3.66
C TYR A 206 -20.35 -19.96 -3.28
N ILE A 207 -21.27 -19.97 -2.31
CA ILE A 207 -21.88 -18.73 -1.79
C ILE A 207 -20.78 -17.79 -1.24
N SER A 208 -19.85 -18.32 -0.44
CA SER A 208 -18.74 -17.53 0.09
C SER A 208 -17.83 -16.98 -1.01
N LEU A 209 -17.52 -17.77 -2.05
CA LEU A 209 -16.73 -17.30 -3.20
C LEU A 209 -17.46 -16.20 -3.96
N PHE A 210 -18.76 -16.38 -4.22
CA PHE A 210 -19.57 -15.35 -4.88
C PHE A 210 -19.52 -14.03 -4.11
N ILE A 211 -19.81 -14.04 -2.81
CA ILE A 211 -19.80 -12.85 -1.96
C ILE A 211 -18.40 -12.22 -1.93
N LEU A 212 -17.35 -13.03 -1.73
CA LEU A 212 -15.98 -12.53 -1.66
C LEU A 212 -15.52 -11.88 -2.98
N VAL A 213 -15.92 -12.44 -4.13
CA VAL A 213 -15.56 -11.85 -5.43
C VAL A 213 -16.31 -10.56 -5.67
N VAL A 214 -17.61 -10.50 -5.33
CA VAL A 214 -18.39 -9.27 -5.46
C VAL A 214 -17.84 -8.18 -4.54
N VAL A 215 -17.66 -8.46 -3.26
CA VAL A 215 -17.14 -7.49 -2.27
C VAL A 215 -15.71 -7.08 -2.62
N GLY A 216 -14.85 -8.03 -2.97
CA GLY A 216 -13.44 -7.73 -3.29
C GLY A 216 -13.28 -6.94 -4.59
N GLY A 217 -14.02 -7.29 -5.64
CA GLY A 217 -14.03 -6.54 -6.90
C GLY A 217 -14.58 -5.12 -6.71
N SER A 218 -15.63 -4.95 -5.92
CA SER A 218 -16.16 -3.63 -5.57
C SER A 218 -15.24 -2.82 -4.63
N THR A 219 -14.18 -3.43 -4.07
CA THR A 219 -13.17 -2.75 -3.25
C THR A 219 -12.00 -2.25 -4.08
N GLN A 220 -11.46 -3.08 -4.99
CA GLN A 220 -10.30 -2.72 -5.82
C GLN A 220 -10.16 -3.67 -7.01
N TYR A 221 -9.91 -3.14 -8.21
CA TYR A 221 -9.76 -3.92 -9.45
C TYR A 221 -8.63 -4.97 -9.41
N ILE A 222 -7.58 -4.76 -8.60
CA ILE A 222 -6.50 -5.76 -8.40
C ILE A 222 -7.06 -7.09 -7.90
N TYR A 223 -8.14 -7.06 -7.12
CA TYR A 223 -8.82 -8.28 -6.66
C TYR A 223 -9.33 -9.14 -7.82
N LEU A 224 -9.80 -8.50 -8.90
CA LEU A 224 -10.26 -9.20 -10.10
C LEU A 224 -9.10 -9.90 -10.82
N PHE A 225 -7.93 -9.27 -10.90
CA PHE A 225 -6.73 -9.92 -11.46
C PHE A 225 -6.36 -11.17 -10.66
N LEU A 226 -6.32 -11.05 -9.35
CA LEU A 226 -6.04 -12.18 -8.47
C LEU A 226 -7.14 -13.26 -8.55
N GLY A 227 -8.40 -12.84 -8.57
CA GLY A 227 -9.56 -13.70 -8.76
C GLY A 227 -9.50 -14.49 -10.07
N PHE A 228 -9.10 -13.83 -11.16
CA PHE A 228 -8.88 -14.49 -12.45
C PHE A 228 -7.75 -15.51 -12.40
N CYS A 229 -6.62 -15.15 -11.81
CA CYS A 229 -5.47 -16.05 -11.67
C CYS A 229 -5.82 -17.31 -10.87
N ILE A 230 -6.43 -17.14 -9.67
CA ILE A 230 -6.78 -18.28 -8.83
C ILE A 230 -7.85 -19.14 -9.48
N THR A 231 -8.82 -18.53 -10.18
CA THR A 231 -9.88 -19.24 -10.90
C THR A 231 -9.31 -20.11 -12.00
N THR A 232 -8.42 -19.54 -12.81
CA THR A 232 -7.78 -20.26 -13.92
C THR A 232 -6.97 -21.45 -13.39
N ILE A 233 -6.08 -21.22 -12.41
CA ILE A 233 -5.21 -22.26 -11.89
C ILE A 233 -6.03 -23.34 -11.16
N PHE A 234 -7.03 -22.95 -10.35
CA PHE A 234 -7.88 -23.91 -9.66
C PHE A 234 -8.72 -24.74 -10.63
N SER A 235 -9.22 -24.15 -11.71
CA SER A 235 -9.91 -24.86 -12.78
C SER A 235 -9.02 -25.92 -13.44
N LEU A 236 -7.74 -25.60 -13.71
CA LEU A 236 -6.77 -26.56 -14.22
C LEU A 236 -6.59 -27.75 -13.24
N PHE A 237 -6.54 -27.48 -11.93
CA PHE A 237 -6.48 -28.56 -10.93
C PHE A 237 -7.74 -29.43 -10.93
N LEU A 238 -8.92 -28.85 -11.13
CA LEU A 238 -10.19 -29.60 -11.23
C LEU A 238 -10.24 -30.45 -12.50
N ILE A 239 -9.78 -29.92 -13.64
CA ILE A 239 -9.67 -30.64 -14.92
C ILE A 239 -8.71 -31.83 -14.79
N ALA A 240 -7.52 -31.58 -14.25
CA ALA A 240 -6.51 -32.63 -14.02
C ALA A 240 -7.04 -33.72 -13.05
N GLY A 241 -7.89 -33.33 -12.11
CA GLY A 241 -8.58 -34.24 -11.17
C GLY A 241 -9.85 -34.88 -11.72
N ARG A 242 -10.25 -34.58 -12.97
CA ARG A 242 -11.50 -35.03 -13.61
C ARG A 242 -12.76 -34.73 -12.79
N LYS A 243 -12.78 -33.57 -12.08
CA LYS A 243 -13.89 -33.15 -11.21
C LYS A 243 -14.91 -32.26 -11.96
N TRP A 244 -15.43 -32.72 -13.09
CA TRP A 244 -16.23 -31.93 -14.03
C TRP A 244 -17.45 -31.23 -13.42
N LYS A 245 -18.23 -31.94 -12.55
CA LYS A 245 -19.40 -31.36 -11.89
C LYS A 245 -19.01 -30.19 -10.95
N VAL A 246 -17.89 -30.35 -10.23
CA VAL A 246 -17.36 -29.29 -9.36
C VAL A 246 -16.85 -28.12 -10.19
N LEU A 247 -16.15 -28.42 -11.30
CA LEU A 247 -15.65 -27.41 -12.23
C LEU A 247 -16.78 -26.53 -12.75
N LEU A 248 -17.87 -27.17 -13.24
CA LEU A 248 -19.00 -26.42 -13.79
C LEU A 248 -19.61 -25.48 -12.73
N GLY A 249 -19.95 -26.00 -11.54
CA GLY A 249 -20.49 -25.18 -10.46
C GLY A 249 -19.54 -24.08 -10.00
N TYR A 250 -18.24 -24.37 -9.92
CA TYR A 250 -17.20 -23.40 -9.57
C TYR A 250 -17.09 -22.28 -10.61
N CYS A 251 -16.93 -22.63 -11.90
CA CYS A 251 -16.82 -21.65 -12.97
C CYS A 251 -18.08 -20.81 -13.11
N SER A 252 -19.28 -21.42 -12.98
CA SER A 252 -20.53 -20.65 -13.00
C SER A 252 -20.60 -19.65 -11.84
N THR A 253 -20.16 -20.04 -10.64
CA THR A 253 -20.11 -19.14 -9.47
C THR A 253 -19.16 -17.97 -9.71
N MET A 254 -17.93 -18.25 -10.15
CA MET A 254 -16.93 -17.21 -10.37
C MET A 254 -17.33 -16.27 -11.52
N ALA A 255 -17.89 -16.80 -12.60
CA ALA A 255 -18.39 -16.02 -13.72
C ALA A 255 -19.58 -15.12 -13.30
N SER A 256 -20.56 -15.67 -12.58
CA SER A 256 -21.70 -14.89 -12.09
C SER A 256 -21.26 -13.77 -11.16
N ALA A 257 -20.29 -14.05 -10.27
CA ALA A 257 -19.75 -13.03 -9.37
C ALA A 257 -19.01 -11.92 -10.15
N ALA A 258 -18.18 -12.27 -11.15
CA ALA A 258 -17.50 -11.30 -11.99
C ALA A 258 -18.50 -10.44 -12.78
N ILE A 259 -19.52 -11.05 -13.37
CA ILE A 259 -20.60 -10.32 -14.07
C ILE A 259 -21.28 -9.34 -13.09
N THR A 260 -21.57 -9.78 -11.86
CA THR A 260 -22.19 -8.91 -10.85
C THR A 260 -21.28 -7.70 -10.52
N VAL A 261 -19.95 -7.89 -10.41
CA VAL A 261 -19.02 -6.77 -10.19
C VAL A 261 -19.09 -5.78 -11.33
N PHE A 262 -19.01 -6.24 -12.59
CA PHE A 262 -19.07 -5.35 -13.76
C PHE A 262 -20.43 -4.66 -13.93
N LEU A 263 -21.52 -5.25 -13.45
CA LEU A 263 -22.83 -4.58 -13.42
C LEU A 263 -22.89 -3.50 -12.33
N LEU A 264 -22.24 -3.74 -11.18
CA LEU A 264 -22.17 -2.77 -10.08
C LEU A 264 -21.16 -1.66 -10.34
N TRP A 265 -20.06 -1.98 -11.04
CA TRP A 265 -18.97 -1.05 -11.32
C TRP A 265 -18.39 -1.30 -12.73
N PRO A 266 -19.01 -0.76 -13.79
CA PRO A 266 -18.60 -1.03 -15.18
C PRO A 266 -17.23 -0.45 -15.55
N TYR A 267 -16.76 0.55 -14.83
CA TYR A 267 -15.47 1.24 -15.08
C TYR A 267 -14.25 0.34 -14.91
N ASP A 268 -14.36 -0.76 -14.16
CA ASP A 268 -13.28 -1.75 -14.08
C ASP A 268 -12.92 -2.34 -15.45
N LEU A 269 -13.87 -2.40 -16.42
CA LEU A 269 -13.60 -2.88 -17.78
C LEU A 269 -12.60 -1.99 -18.52
N GLU A 270 -12.61 -0.69 -18.28
CA GLU A 270 -11.70 0.26 -18.90
C GLU A 270 -10.23 -0.04 -18.54
N LYS A 271 -9.98 -0.54 -17.32
CA LYS A 271 -8.63 -0.92 -16.87
C LYS A 271 -8.02 -2.08 -17.63
N PHE A 272 -8.84 -2.91 -18.29
CA PHE A 272 -8.37 -4.00 -19.13
C PHE A 272 -8.10 -3.56 -20.58
N THR A 273 -8.62 -2.42 -21.00
CA THR A 273 -8.59 -1.95 -22.39
C THR A 273 -7.74 -0.72 -22.62
N THR A 274 -7.53 0.11 -21.58
CA THR A 274 -6.73 1.34 -21.69
C THR A 274 -5.25 1.05 -21.44
N PRO A 275 -4.34 1.52 -22.32
CA PRO A 275 -2.92 1.52 -22.02
C PRO A 275 -2.64 2.33 -20.73
N SER A 276 -1.59 1.98 -20.01
CA SER A 276 -1.22 2.69 -18.79
C SER A 276 -1.14 4.20 -19.01
N LEU A 277 -1.72 4.99 -18.10
CA LEU A 277 -1.76 6.46 -18.17
C LEU A 277 -0.35 7.12 -18.11
N TYR A 278 0.68 6.37 -17.78
CA TYR A 278 2.05 6.86 -17.63
C TYR A 278 2.87 6.46 -18.87
N GLY A 279 3.10 7.44 -19.75
CA GLY A 279 3.66 7.27 -21.10
C GLY A 279 5.10 6.77 -21.24
N ALA A 280 5.86 6.58 -20.15
CA ALA A 280 7.19 5.99 -20.20
C ALA A 280 7.13 4.50 -19.85
N GLU A 281 7.08 3.63 -20.84
CA GLU A 281 7.14 2.18 -20.60
C GLU A 281 8.56 1.75 -20.20
N MET A 282 8.74 1.45 -18.92
CA MET A 282 9.92 0.71 -18.49
C MET A 282 9.86 -0.72 -19.05
N PRO A 283 11.03 -1.32 -19.40
CA PRO A 283 11.05 -2.70 -19.82
C PRO A 283 10.39 -3.61 -18.77
N TYR A 284 9.41 -4.40 -19.16
CA TYR A 284 8.61 -5.28 -18.29
C TYR A 284 9.43 -6.09 -17.28
N ILE A 285 10.64 -6.52 -17.68
CA ILE A 285 11.53 -7.27 -16.81
C ILE A 285 11.99 -6.43 -15.58
N TRP A 286 12.08 -5.10 -15.70
CA TRP A 286 12.43 -4.22 -14.59
C TRP A 286 11.28 -4.07 -13.62
N GLU A 287 10.04 -3.93 -14.13
CA GLU A 287 8.82 -3.93 -13.31
C GLU A 287 8.70 -5.21 -12.50
N VAL A 288 8.86 -6.38 -13.13
CA VAL A 288 8.84 -7.68 -12.42
C VAL A 288 9.93 -7.76 -11.36
N LYS A 289 11.15 -7.30 -11.66
CA LYS A 289 12.26 -7.29 -10.68
C LYS A 289 11.94 -6.38 -9.50
N TYR A 290 11.38 -5.21 -9.75
CA TYR A 290 11.01 -4.27 -8.71
C TYR A 290 9.90 -4.82 -7.83
N CYS A 291 8.84 -5.38 -8.40
CA CYS A 291 7.78 -6.07 -7.66
C CYS A 291 8.32 -7.19 -6.77
N LEU A 292 9.21 -8.04 -7.31
CA LEU A 292 9.85 -9.09 -6.52
C LEU A 292 10.71 -8.51 -5.39
N GLN A 293 11.42 -7.42 -5.65
CA GLN A 293 12.22 -6.75 -4.64
C GLN A 293 11.35 -6.20 -3.51
N CYS A 294 10.23 -5.53 -3.81
CA CYS A 294 9.28 -5.07 -2.79
C CYS A 294 8.77 -6.23 -1.93
N VAL A 295 8.31 -7.33 -2.57
CA VAL A 295 7.84 -8.51 -1.85
C VAL A 295 8.90 -9.05 -0.88
N PHE A 296 10.14 -9.23 -1.33
CA PHE A 296 11.18 -9.80 -0.48
C PHE A 296 11.73 -8.82 0.56
N ASN A 297 11.82 -7.54 0.22
CA ASN A 297 12.27 -6.51 1.17
C ASN A 297 11.29 -6.39 2.33
N GLU A 298 10.01 -6.20 2.02
CA GLU A 298 9.00 -5.90 3.04
C GLU A 298 8.61 -7.13 3.86
N THR A 299 8.61 -8.33 3.26
CA THR A 299 8.26 -9.55 3.99
C THR A 299 9.43 -10.20 4.71
N LEU A 300 10.65 -10.15 4.16
CA LEU A 300 11.81 -10.88 4.68
C LEU A 300 13.00 -10.00 5.04
N GLY A 301 12.97 -8.71 4.72
CA GLY A 301 14.11 -7.80 4.89
C GLY A 301 15.30 -8.11 3.97
N ILE A 302 15.09 -8.92 2.95
CA ILE A 302 16.16 -9.38 2.06
C ILE A 302 16.23 -8.45 0.84
N ARG A 303 17.26 -7.61 0.78
CA ARG A 303 17.54 -6.83 -0.42
C ARG A 303 18.11 -7.74 -1.49
N ILE A 304 17.33 -7.99 -2.56
CA ILE A 304 17.83 -8.76 -3.71
C ILE A 304 18.74 -7.82 -4.53
N PRO A 305 20.04 -8.07 -4.63
CA PRO A 305 20.99 -7.15 -5.25
C PRO A 305 20.96 -7.18 -6.79
N PHE A 306 19.78 -7.36 -7.40
CA PHE A 306 19.66 -7.58 -8.85
C PHE A 306 19.79 -6.32 -9.71
N LEU A 307 19.68 -5.13 -9.12
CA LEU A 307 19.55 -3.88 -9.89
C LEU A 307 20.88 -3.16 -10.12
N ASN A 308 21.86 -3.30 -9.24
CA ASN A 308 23.14 -2.59 -9.39
C ASN A 308 24.24 -3.51 -9.98
N PRO A 309 24.76 -3.21 -11.19
CA PRO A 309 25.82 -4.00 -11.83
C PRO A 309 27.11 -4.06 -10.99
N LEU A 310 27.44 -2.98 -10.27
CA LEU A 310 28.61 -2.97 -9.39
C LEU A 310 28.47 -3.94 -8.21
N ARG A 311 27.28 -3.99 -7.59
CA ARG A 311 27.00 -4.97 -6.50
C ARG A 311 26.99 -6.40 -7.02
N LYS A 312 26.53 -6.65 -8.25
CA LYS A 312 26.64 -7.99 -8.88
C LYS A 312 28.08 -8.39 -9.06
N ALA A 313 28.94 -7.48 -9.52
CA ALA A 313 30.37 -7.74 -9.68
C ALA A 313 31.02 -8.06 -8.32
N ILE A 314 30.72 -7.28 -7.28
CA ILE A 314 31.22 -7.50 -5.91
C ILE A 314 30.74 -8.87 -5.37
N LEU A 315 29.47 -9.20 -5.52
CA LEU A 315 28.93 -10.50 -5.09
C LEU A 315 29.55 -11.66 -5.87
N LEU A 316 29.74 -11.49 -7.18
CA LEU A 316 30.43 -12.50 -8.00
C LEU A 316 31.87 -12.70 -7.51
N VAL A 317 32.58 -11.61 -7.22
CA VAL A 317 33.95 -11.67 -6.67
C VAL A 317 33.95 -12.36 -5.30
N ILE A 318 33.03 -11.98 -4.40
CA ILE A 318 32.90 -12.66 -3.08
C ILE A 318 32.56 -14.14 -3.26
N PHE A 319 31.67 -14.48 -4.19
CA PHE A 319 31.30 -15.87 -4.48
C PHE A 319 32.50 -16.66 -5.03
N ILE A 320 33.26 -16.06 -5.96
CA ILE A 320 34.51 -16.69 -6.51
C ILE A 320 35.51 -16.87 -5.38
N TYR A 321 35.74 -15.87 -4.51
CA TYR A 321 36.64 -15.98 -3.36
C TYR A 321 36.17 -17.06 -2.39
N ALA A 322 34.87 -17.13 -2.09
CA ALA A 322 34.31 -18.19 -1.26
C ALA A 322 34.55 -19.60 -1.88
N LEU A 323 34.37 -19.73 -3.20
CA LEU A 323 34.66 -20.98 -3.91
C LEU A 323 36.14 -21.33 -3.84
N ILE A 324 37.05 -20.36 -3.99
CA ILE A 324 38.51 -20.58 -3.89
C ILE A 324 38.87 -21.03 -2.48
N ILE A 325 38.33 -20.35 -1.43
CA ILE A 325 38.55 -20.70 -0.02
C ILE A 325 38.02 -22.12 0.26
N ILE A 326 36.77 -22.40 -0.15
CA ILE A 326 36.17 -23.74 0.02
C ILE A 326 36.98 -24.79 -0.70
N SER A 327 37.42 -24.52 -1.93
CA SER A 327 38.27 -25.42 -2.72
C SER A 327 39.63 -25.65 -2.04
N GLY A 328 40.24 -24.59 -1.48
CA GLY A 328 41.48 -24.67 -0.70
C GLY A 328 41.31 -25.52 0.57
N ILE A 329 40.23 -25.31 1.33
CA ILE A 329 39.88 -26.11 2.49
C ILE A 329 39.63 -27.57 2.09
N CYS A 330 38.88 -27.82 1.02
CA CYS A 330 38.65 -29.16 0.48
C CYS A 330 39.96 -29.82 0.06
N PHE A 331 40.87 -29.08 -0.57
CA PHE A 331 42.19 -29.58 -0.98
C PHE A 331 43.06 -29.96 0.23
N ILE A 332 43.11 -29.11 1.26
CA ILE A 332 43.87 -29.38 2.51
C ILE A 332 43.28 -30.60 3.25
N LEU A 333 41.96 -30.67 3.33
CA LEU A 333 41.25 -31.72 4.06
C LEU A 333 41.02 -32.99 3.24
N ARG A 334 41.43 -33.02 1.96
CA ARG A 334 41.23 -34.19 1.05
C ARG A 334 41.83 -35.50 1.56
N LYS A 335 42.87 -35.44 2.40
CA LYS A 335 43.49 -36.62 3.02
C LYS A 335 42.74 -37.11 4.26
N ASN A 336 41.83 -36.31 4.82
CA ASN A 336 41.07 -36.69 6.01
C ASN A 336 39.87 -37.58 5.60
N SER A 337 39.88 -38.83 6.05
CA SER A 337 38.84 -39.80 5.72
C SER A 337 37.44 -39.39 6.21
N ARG A 338 37.33 -38.73 7.39
CA ARG A 338 36.05 -38.22 7.93
C ARG A 338 35.50 -37.12 7.06
N PHE A 339 36.34 -36.18 6.61
CA PHE A 339 35.94 -35.08 5.74
C PHE A 339 35.53 -35.59 4.34
N LYS A 340 36.29 -36.53 3.76
CA LYS A 340 35.95 -37.16 2.48
C LYS A 340 34.60 -37.88 2.54
N ASN A 341 34.31 -38.56 3.64
CA ASN A 341 33.03 -39.22 3.84
C ASN A 341 31.89 -38.21 4.04
N PHE A 342 32.15 -37.10 4.72
CA PHE A 342 31.19 -36.01 4.86
C PHE A 342 30.83 -35.37 3.52
N ILE A 343 31.80 -34.96 2.73
CA ILE A 343 31.58 -34.39 1.38
C ILE A 343 30.87 -35.37 0.47
N ARG A 344 31.29 -36.66 0.47
CA ARG A 344 30.62 -37.71 -0.31
C ARG A 344 29.17 -37.90 0.13
N SER A 345 28.89 -37.86 1.42
CA SER A 345 27.54 -37.92 1.97
C SER A 345 26.71 -36.71 1.57
N LEU A 346 27.29 -35.50 1.62
CA LEU A 346 26.64 -34.27 1.20
C LEU A 346 26.27 -34.30 -0.29
N TYR A 347 27.26 -34.62 -1.15
CA TYR A 347 27.08 -34.73 -2.60
C TYR A 347 26.02 -35.78 -2.97
N THR A 348 26.14 -37.01 -2.40
CA THR A 348 25.18 -38.09 -2.64
C THR A 348 23.77 -37.70 -2.16
N SER A 349 23.69 -36.98 -1.03
CA SER A 349 22.43 -36.50 -0.49
C SER A 349 21.77 -35.44 -1.36
N THR A 350 22.57 -34.53 -1.91
CA THR A 350 22.06 -33.46 -2.79
C THR A 350 21.57 -34.06 -4.12
N ILE A 351 22.32 -34.95 -4.74
CA ILE A 351 21.87 -35.65 -5.97
C ILE A 351 20.63 -36.49 -5.74
N LEU A 352 20.58 -37.25 -4.64
CA LEU A 352 19.38 -38.01 -4.25
C LEU A 352 18.20 -37.10 -3.95
N TRP A 353 18.45 -35.91 -3.42
CA TRP A 353 17.42 -34.91 -3.20
C TRP A 353 16.82 -34.44 -4.52
N PHE A 354 17.67 -34.06 -5.50
CA PHE A 354 17.20 -33.63 -6.83
C PHE A 354 16.52 -34.79 -7.59
N LYS A 355 17.06 -36.00 -7.57
CA LYS A 355 16.43 -37.19 -8.20
C LYS A 355 15.05 -37.52 -7.58
N LYS A 356 14.87 -37.27 -6.29
CA LYS A 356 13.59 -37.52 -5.58
C LYS A 356 12.65 -36.31 -5.60
N LEU A 357 13.08 -35.17 -6.13
CA LEU A 357 12.30 -33.94 -6.17
C LEU A 357 10.92 -34.13 -6.88
N PRO A 358 10.83 -34.78 -8.06
CA PRO A 358 9.54 -35.01 -8.71
C PRO A 358 8.58 -35.83 -7.83
N ILE A 359 9.07 -36.88 -7.18
CA ILE A 359 8.27 -37.75 -6.29
C ILE A 359 7.84 -37.00 -5.04
N ARG A 360 8.67 -36.06 -4.54
CA ARG A 360 8.35 -35.21 -3.38
C ARG A 360 7.33 -34.14 -3.72
N LEU A 361 7.45 -33.53 -4.91
CA LEU A 361 6.46 -32.59 -5.42
C LEU A 361 5.08 -33.25 -5.59
N GLN A 362 5.03 -34.50 -6.03
CA GLN A 362 3.78 -35.27 -6.09
C GLN A 362 3.17 -35.54 -4.70
N LYS A 363 4.00 -35.62 -3.65
CA LYS A 363 3.55 -35.82 -2.26
C LYS A 363 3.29 -34.49 -1.51
N MET A 364 3.65 -33.36 -2.07
CA MET A 364 3.33 -32.06 -1.49
C MET A 364 1.82 -31.81 -1.57
N ASN A 365 1.30 -31.12 -0.55
CA ASN A 365 -0.06 -30.60 -0.63
C ASN A 365 -0.17 -29.68 -1.85
N LYS A 366 -1.05 -30.03 -2.79
CA LYS A 366 -1.22 -29.26 -4.05
C LYS A 366 -1.61 -27.80 -3.82
N LEU A 367 -2.10 -27.46 -2.63
CA LEU A 367 -2.37 -26.08 -2.25
C LEU A 367 -1.12 -25.19 -2.27
N TYR A 368 0.08 -25.74 -1.97
CA TYR A 368 1.31 -24.95 -2.13
C TYR A 368 1.55 -24.55 -3.58
N LEU A 369 1.35 -25.48 -4.50
CA LEU A 369 1.50 -25.19 -5.93
C LEU A 369 0.43 -24.20 -6.40
N LEU A 370 -0.85 -24.44 -6.03
CA LEU A 370 -1.95 -23.55 -6.35
C LEU A 370 -1.64 -22.11 -5.93
N PHE A 371 -1.29 -21.91 -4.66
CA PHE A 371 -1.08 -20.57 -4.12
C PHE A 371 0.22 -19.93 -4.63
N THR A 372 1.29 -20.72 -4.82
CA THR A 372 2.53 -20.22 -5.40
C THR A 372 2.32 -19.75 -6.84
N PHE A 373 1.66 -20.53 -7.68
CA PHE A 373 1.36 -20.09 -9.04
C PHE A 373 0.40 -18.88 -9.06
N THR A 374 -0.59 -18.85 -8.19
CA THR A 374 -1.53 -17.72 -8.12
C THR A 374 -0.82 -16.41 -7.79
N TRP A 375 -0.01 -16.35 -6.73
CA TRP A 375 0.63 -15.09 -6.37
C TRP A 375 1.69 -14.67 -7.40
N ILE A 376 2.44 -15.61 -8.02
CA ILE A 376 3.40 -15.29 -9.08
C ILE A 376 2.69 -14.73 -10.30
N THR A 377 1.62 -15.38 -10.79
CA THR A 377 0.88 -14.89 -11.97
C THR A 377 0.21 -13.56 -11.70
N THR A 378 -0.33 -13.35 -10.48
CA THR A 378 -0.90 -12.06 -10.08
C THR A 378 0.17 -10.96 -10.07
N LEU A 379 1.35 -11.23 -9.49
CA LEU A 379 2.48 -10.29 -9.48
C LEU A 379 2.90 -9.91 -10.91
N LEU A 380 2.96 -10.89 -11.84
CA LEU A 380 3.29 -10.64 -13.23
C LEU A 380 2.26 -9.73 -13.92
N ILE A 381 0.96 -9.89 -13.61
CA ILE A 381 -0.09 -9.00 -14.14
C ILE A 381 0.05 -7.60 -13.52
N ILE A 382 0.20 -7.48 -12.21
CA ILE A 382 0.39 -6.19 -11.53
C ILE A 382 1.62 -5.46 -12.10
N ALA A 383 2.74 -6.15 -12.30
CA ALA A 383 3.93 -5.58 -12.90
C ALA A 383 3.71 -5.05 -14.34
N LYS A 384 2.73 -5.62 -15.08
CA LYS A 384 2.40 -5.13 -16.42
C LYS A 384 1.41 -3.95 -16.40
N THR A 385 0.50 -3.93 -15.42
CA THR A 385 -0.64 -3.00 -15.42
C THR A 385 -0.45 -1.77 -14.55
N CYS A 386 0.36 -1.85 -13.48
CA CYS A 386 0.41 -0.79 -12.46
C CYS A 386 1.65 0.12 -12.55
N ASN A 387 2.61 -0.13 -13.47
CA ASN A 387 3.85 0.67 -13.65
C ASN A 387 4.53 1.06 -12.32
N ILE A 388 4.69 0.07 -11.42
CA ILE A 388 5.13 0.27 -10.03
C ILE A 388 6.51 0.93 -9.95
N PHE A 389 7.41 0.60 -10.86
CA PHE A 389 8.77 1.15 -10.87
C PHE A 389 8.79 2.66 -11.13
N ILE A 390 7.94 3.15 -12.03
CA ILE A 390 7.86 4.57 -12.38
C ILE A 390 7.28 5.39 -11.21
N MET A 391 6.27 4.83 -10.54
CA MET A 391 5.64 5.48 -9.38
C MET A 391 6.53 5.47 -8.13
N SER A 392 7.58 4.66 -8.10
CA SER A 392 8.65 4.44 -7.12
C SER A 392 8.27 4.47 -5.64
N VAL A 393 7.91 5.61 -5.07
CA VAL A 393 7.55 5.75 -3.65
C VAL A 393 6.08 5.41 -3.46
N TYR A 394 5.76 4.57 -2.48
CA TYR A 394 4.40 4.11 -2.15
C TYR A 394 3.68 3.27 -3.23
N ALA A 395 4.36 2.89 -4.32
CA ALA A 395 3.77 2.01 -5.34
C ALA A 395 3.68 0.53 -4.91
N ASP A 396 4.42 0.15 -3.90
CA ASP A 396 4.36 -1.15 -3.21
C ASP A 396 2.96 -1.48 -2.67
N ARG A 397 2.10 -0.47 -2.45
CA ARG A 397 0.70 -0.63 -2.02
C ARG A 397 -0.11 -1.57 -2.91
N TYR A 398 0.20 -1.65 -4.19
CA TYR A 398 -0.47 -2.58 -5.12
C TYR A 398 -0.14 -4.05 -4.84
N LEU A 399 0.93 -4.33 -4.10
CA LEU A 399 1.38 -5.67 -3.73
C LEU A 399 0.94 -6.10 -2.32
N PHE A 400 0.40 -5.20 -1.50
CA PHE A 400 0.05 -5.44 -0.09
C PHE A 400 -0.79 -6.70 0.11
N CYS A 401 -1.76 -6.94 -0.75
CA CYS A 401 -2.63 -8.11 -0.67
C CYS A 401 -1.90 -9.45 -0.90
N LEU A 402 -0.69 -9.45 -1.50
CA LEU A 402 0.11 -10.65 -1.75
C LEU A 402 1.02 -11.00 -0.56
N PHE A 403 1.43 -10.02 0.24
CA PHE A 403 2.41 -10.20 1.32
C PHE A 403 2.02 -11.28 2.35
N PRO A 404 0.78 -11.36 2.87
CA PRO A 404 0.41 -12.39 3.84
C PRO A 404 0.46 -13.80 3.25
N ILE A 405 0.12 -13.95 1.97
CA ILE A 405 0.17 -15.23 1.28
C ILE A 405 1.61 -15.70 1.13
N VAL A 406 2.51 -14.81 0.68
CA VAL A 406 3.93 -15.08 0.54
C VAL A 406 4.54 -15.42 1.91
N SER A 407 4.27 -14.62 2.94
CA SER A 407 4.75 -14.84 4.31
C SER A 407 4.28 -16.19 4.86
N SER A 408 3.00 -16.53 4.69
CA SER A 408 2.45 -17.81 5.14
C SER A 408 3.09 -18.99 4.41
N LEU A 409 3.20 -18.94 3.10
CA LEU A 409 3.86 -19.98 2.30
C LEU A 409 5.32 -20.14 2.72
N PHE A 410 6.04 -19.04 2.90
CA PHE A 410 7.43 -19.05 3.35
C PHE A 410 7.59 -19.75 4.70
N VAL A 411 6.81 -19.37 5.71
CA VAL A 411 6.84 -20.01 7.05
C VAL A 411 6.53 -21.49 6.95
N CYS A 412 5.53 -21.85 6.14
CA CYS A 412 5.13 -23.24 5.96
C CYS A 412 6.20 -24.10 5.27
N ILE A 413 6.88 -23.55 4.26
CA ILE A 413 7.98 -24.22 3.56
C ILE A 413 9.19 -24.33 4.49
N LEU A 414 9.56 -23.25 5.16
CA LEU A 414 10.67 -23.21 6.11
C LEU A 414 10.48 -24.24 7.23
N PHE A 415 9.27 -24.33 7.79
CA PHE A 415 8.95 -25.36 8.79
C PHE A 415 9.22 -26.77 8.26
N LYS A 416 8.80 -27.09 7.05
CA LYS A 416 9.03 -28.40 6.45
C LYS A 416 10.51 -28.66 6.18
N CYS A 417 11.26 -27.66 5.77
CA CYS A 417 12.71 -27.76 5.57
C CYS A 417 13.43 -28.05 6.91
N ILE A 418 13.13 -27.26 7.95
CA ILE A 418 13.71 -27.47 9.29
C ILE A 418 13.30 -28.84 9.84
N GLN A 419 12.03 -29.23 9.73
CA GLN A 419 11.56 -30.54 10.16
C GLN A 419 12.31 -31.69 9.45
N TYR A 420 12.56 -31.55 8.14
CA TYR A 420 13.29 -32.55 7.37
C TYR A 420 14.75 -32.68 7.86
N ILE A 421 15.44 -31.56 8.10
CA ILE A 421 16.81 -31.53 8.61
C ILE A 421 16.86 -32.18 10.00
N HIS A 422 15.94 -31.82 10.90
CA HIS A 422 15.90 -32.34 12.26
C HIS A 422 15.59 -33.84 12.32
N MET A 423 14.65 -34.33 11.49
CA MET A 423 14.35 -35.77 11.44
C MET A 423 15.54 -36.61 10.97
N ARG A 424 16.47 -36.01 10.20
CA ARG A 424 17.63 -36.69 9.66
C ARG A 424 18.83 -36.73 10.61
N HIS A 425 19.00 -35.64 11.39
CA HIS A 425 20.21 -35.42 12.20
C HIS A 425 19.98 -35.44 13.70
N PHE A 426 18.75 -35.20 14.15
CA PHE A 426 18.39 -35.11 15.56
C PHE A 426 17.18 -36.00 15.84
N LYS A 427 17.18 -36.75 16.97
CA LYS A 427 16.04 -37.57 17.38
C LYS A 427 14.77 -36.71 17.40
N LYS A 428 13.69 -37.18 16.77
CA LYS A 428 12.33 -36.58 16.58
C LYS A 428 11.84 -35.64 17.69
N ASN A 429 12.48 -34.50 17.90
CA ASN A 429 11.99 -33.51 18.87
C ASN A 429 11.24 -32.39 18.14
N ARG A 430 9.89 -32.47 18.15
CA ARG A 430 8.99 -31.50 17.51
C ARG A 430 9.14 -30.09 18.12
N ILE A 431 9.42 -30.01 19.43
CA ILE A 431 9.61 -28.74 20.14
C ILE A 431 10.84 -28.02 19.59
N PHE A 432 11.95 -28.74 19.41
CA PHE A 432 13.18 -28.17 18.87
C PHE A 432 12.98 -27.60 17.44
N THR A 433 12.17 -28.28 16.60
CA THR A 433 11.82 -27.79 15.25
C THR A 433 11.05 -26.48 15.32
N VAL A 434 10.08 -26.37 16.23
CA VAL A 434 9.24 -25.16 16.40
C VAL A 434 10.07 -24.00 16.95
N VAL A 435 10.95 -24.27 17.92
CA VAL A 435 11.83 -23.25 18.49
C VAL A 435 12.84 -22.74 17.45
N SER A 436 13.48 -23.64 16.69
CA SER A 436 14.40 -23.23 15.62
C SER A 436 13.70 -22.38 14.56
N LEU A 437 12.48 -22.75 14.17
CA LEU A 437 11.66 -21.93 13.27
C LEU A 437 11.41 -20.54 13.85
N ALA A 438 10.94 -20.46 15.09
CA ALA A 438 10.64 -19.20 15.76
C ALA A 438 11.87 -18.28 15.84
N LEU A 439 13.04 -18.82 16.24
CA LEU A 439 14.28 -18.05 16.32
C LEU A 439 14.73 -17.53 14.94
N THR A 440 14.62 -18.36 13.91
CA THR A 440 14.95 -17.93 12.53
C THR A 440 14.04 -16.79 12.07
N LEU A 441 12.75 -16.88 12.36
CA LEU A 441 11.79 -15.84 11.96
C LEU A 441 11.95 -14.55 12.78
N VAL A 442 12.28 -14.63 14.08
CA VAL A 442 12.61 -13.45 14.89
C VAL A 442 13.83 -12.73 14.30
N ALA A 443 14.87 -13.47 13.93
CA ALA A 443 16.04 -12.87 13.27
C ALA A 443 15.66 -12.17 11.94
N LEU A 444 14.78 -12.78 11.15
CA LEU A 444 14.29 -12.17 9.91
C LEU A 444 13.44 -10.91 10.15
N ILE A 445 12.61 -10.88 11.20
CA ILE A 445 11.85 -9.68 11.58
C ILE A 445 12.80 -8.54 11.95
N ILE A 446 13.82 -8.82 12.76
CA ILE A 446 14.82 -7.81 13.13
C ILE A 446 15.53 -7.27 11.89
N ILE A 447 15.98 -8.16 10.99
CA ILE A 447 16.62 -7.79 9.72
C ILE A 447 15.65 -6.97 8.85
N ASN A 448 14.37 -7.34 8.83
CA ASN A 448 13.35 -6.63 8.07
C ASN A 448 13.23 -5.17 8.54
N HIS A 449 13.05 -4.92 9.83
CA HIS A 449 12.94 -3.55 10.37
C HIS A 449 14.22 -2.72 10.23
N ILE A 450 15.41 -3.35 10.30
CA ILE A 450 16.69 -2.63 10.10
C ILE A 450 16.88 -2.24 8.63
N ASN A 451 16.56 -3.15 7.70
CA ASN A 451 16.85 -2.97 6.29
C ASN A 451 15.75 -2.22 5.53
N TYR A 452 14.53 -2.26 6.03
CA TYR A 452 13.36 -1.69 5.38
C TYR A 452 12.41 -1.07 6.42
N PRO A 453 12.65 0.18 6.80
CA PRO A 453 11.78 0.89 7.73
C PRO A 453 10.38 1.09 7.12
N CYS A 454 9.42 1.46 7.95
CA CYS A 454 8.08 1.76 7.51
C CYS A 454 8.05 3.08 6.71
N ASN A 455 7.69 3.00 5.44
CA ASN A 455 7.61 4.19 4.59
C ASN A 455 6.31 5.01 4.81
N TYR A 456 5.30 4.40 5.43
CA TYR A 456 3.97 5.00 5.60
C TYR A 456 3.82 5.75 6.94
N LEU A 457 4.94 6.07 7.61
CA LEU A 457 4.99 7.06 8.69
C LEU A 457 5.04 8.49 8.14
N PHE A 458 5.34 8.62 6.84
CA PHE A 458 5.40 9.90 6.14
C PHE A 458 6.40 10.90 6.76
N GLU A 459 7.55 10.41 7.23
CA GLU A 459 8.64 11.23 7.79
C GLU A 459 9.08 12.39 6.89
N ARG A 460 8.79 12.29 5.58
CA ARG A 460 9.06 13.38 4.62
C ARG A 460 8.01 14.50 4.66
N ASN A 461 6.90 14.27 5.35
CA ASN A 461 5.78 15.19 5.49
C ASN A 461 5.61 15.58 6.97
N CYS A 462 6.71 15.56 7.72
CA CYS A 462 6.71 15.72 9.18
C CYS A 462 6.15 17.07 9.63
N ASP A 463 6.12 18.03 8.75
CA ASP A 463 5.79 19.41 9.08
C ASP A 463 4.34 19.79 8.71
N ASP A 464 3.58 18.86 8.08
CA ASP A 464 2.17 19.10 7.75
C ASP A 464 1.32 19.50 9.00
N PRO A 465 1.40 18.82 10.15
CA PRO A 465 0.71 19.23 11.37
C PRO A 465 1.19 20.60 11.90
N VAL A 466 2.47 20.91 11.74
CA VAL A 466 3.07 22.18 12.17
C VAL A 466 2.48 23.33 11.36
N ILE A 467 2.33 23.17 10.04
CA ILE A 467 1.70 24.17 9.18
C ILE A 467 0.25 24.41 9.62
N SER A 468 -0.51 23.34 9.86
CA SER A 468 -1.91 23.43 10.31
C SER A 468 -2.04 24.23 11.62
N ASP A 469 -1.12 23.99 12.58
CA ASP A 469 -1.11 24.72 13.85
C ASP A 469 -0.75 26.20 13.67
N ILE A 470 0.20 26.53 12.78
CA ILE A 470 0.61 27.93 12.50
C ILE A 470 -0.56 28.74 11.92
N VAL A 471 -1.33 28.16 10.99
CA VAL A 471 -2.38 28.87 10.24
C VAL A 471 -3.75 28.79 10.90
N LYS A 472 -3.87 28.12 12.02
CA LYS A 472 -5.11 28.00 12.76
C LYS A 472 -5.72 29.37 13.09
N ASP A 473 -7.02 29.51 12.92
CA ASP A 473 -7.79 30.74 13.15
C ASP A 473 -7.29 31.98 12.36
N SER A 474 -6.56 31.75 11.25
CA SER A 474 -5.93 32.78 10.42
C SER A 474 -6.49 32.77 8.99
N ASN A 475 -6.20 33.80 8.23
CA ASN A 475 -6.41 33.83 6.78
C ASN A 475 -5.17 33.31 6.06
N VAL A 476 -5.34 32.54 5.00
CA VAL A 476 -4.24 31.89 4.30
C VAL A 476 -4.26 32.19 2.81
N ILE A 477 -3.10 32.53 2.27
CA ILE A 477 -2.84 32.60 0.84
C ILE A 477 -2.02 31.37 0.48
N LEU A 478 -2.57 30.48 -0.36
CA LEU A 478 -1.87 29.34 -0.89
C LEU A 478 -1.41 29.61 -2.30
N VAL A 479 -0.08 29.53 -2.52
CA VAL A 479 0.54 29.65 -3.83
C VAL A 479 0.96 28.26 -4.28
N THR A 480 0.26 27.71 -5.24
CA THR A 480 0.44 26.32 -5.71
C THR A 480 0.40 26.23 -7.24
N LYS A 481 0.89 25.09 -7.76
CA LYS A 481 0.83 24.77 -9.18
C LYS A 481 -0.55 24.25 -9.52
N ALA A 482 -1.39 24.97 -10.16
CA ALA A 482 -2.62 24.52 -10.80
C ALA A 482 -3.57 23.57 -9.98
N PRO A 483 -4.82 23.38 -10.39
CA PRO A 483 -5.89 22.70 -9.62
C PRO A 483 -5.55 21.32 -9.07
N GLY A 484 -4.72 20.56 -9.76
CA GLY A 484 -4.38 19.19 -9.40
C GLY A 484 -3.72 18.97 -8.02
N ASN A 485 -3.25 20.03 -7.36
CA ASN A 485 -2.64 19.94 -6.04
C ASN A 485 -3.58 20.23 -4.87
N LEU A 486 -4.70 20.90 -5.12
CA LEU A 486 -5.64 21.28 -4.08
C LEU A 486 -6.11 20.17 -3.15
N PRO A 487 -6.28 18.93 -3.61
CA PRO A 487 -6.75 17.81 -2.80
C PRO A 487 -5.88 17.40 -1.64
N TYR A 488 -4.64 17.78 -1.70
CA TYR A 488 -3.72 17.53 -0.63
C TYR A 488 -3.98 18.43 0.59
N TYR A 489 -4.46 19.64 0.33
CA TYR A 489 -4.52 20.71 1.32
C TYR A 489 -5.73 20.73 2.27
N PRO A 490 -6.91 20.12 1.98
CA PRO A 490 -8.05 20.21 2.90
C PRO A 490 -7.71 19.90 4.35
N PRO A 491 -6.96 18.82 4.68
CA PRO A 491 -6.63 18.54 6.07
C PRO A 491 -5.76 19.61 6.74
N LEU A 492 -5.01 20.42 5.97
CA LEU A 492 -4.15 21.49 6.50
C LEU A 492 -4.95 22.73 6.90
N PHE A 493 -6.06 23.02 6.21
CA PHE A 493 -6.74 24.31 6.28
C PHE A 493 -8.15 24.25 6.87
N LEU A 494 -8.53 23.15 7.50
CA LEU A 494 -9.86 22.99 8.12
C LEU A 494 -10.18 24.05 9.17
N ASP A 495 -9.17 24.47 9.94
CA ASP A 495 -9.29 25.40 11.04
C ASP A 495 -8.87 26.83 10.66
N THR A 496 -8.70 27.14 9.37
CA THR A 496 -8.46 28.50 8.89
C THR A 496 -9.79 29.29 8.82
N LYS A 497 -9.73 30.61 8.71
CA LYS A 497 -10.90 31.45 8.54
C LYS A 497 -11.28 31.61 7.08
N GLN A 498 -10.37 32.20 6.32
CA GLN A 498 -10.51 32.36 4.88
C GLN A 498 -9.24 31.91 4.19
N PHE A 499 -9.37 31.46 2.97
CA PHE A 499 -8.23 31.13 2.16
C PHE A 499 -8.37 31.72 0.75
N PHE A 500 -7.21 31.97 0.15
CA PHE A 500 -7.08 32.47 -1.20
C PHE A 500 -6.09 31.57 -1.95
N VAL A 501 -6.52 31.01 -3.06
CA VAL A 501 -5.63 30.15 -3.88
C VAL A 501 -5.20 30.91 -5.11
N THR A 502 -3.89 30.91 -5.38
CA THR A 502 -3.32 31.51 -6.57
C THR A 502 -2.15 30.68 -7.09
N SER A 503 -1.77 30.97 -8.31
CA SER A 503 -0.60 30.39 -8.96
C SER A 503 0.36 31.49 -9.44
N PRO A 504 1.68 31.29 -9.40
CA PRO A 504 2.62 32.25 -9.99
C PRO A 504 2.55 32.28 -11.53
N PHE A 505 1.65 31.51 -12.13
CA PHE A 505 1.36 31.50 -13.56
C PHE A 505 0.17 32.38 -13.93
N ASP A 506 -0.59 32.85 -12.91
CA ASP A 506 -1.75 33.73 -13.10
C ASP A 506 -1.31 35.18 -13.38
N ASP A 507 -2.26 36.00 -13.86
CA ASP A 507 -2.04 37.44 -13.95
C ASP A 507 -1.87 38.03 -12.55
N ILE A 508 -0.65 38.45 -12.26
CA ILE A 508 -0.31 38.94 -10.90
C ILE A 508 -1.07 40.23 -10.54
N ASP A 509 -1.32 41.12 -11.50
CA ASP A 509 -2.00 42.40 -11.21
C ASP A 509 -3.49 42.15 -10.88
N ALA A 510 -4.16 41.27 -11.62
CA ALA A 510 -5.52 40.85 -11.29
C ALA A 510 -5.58 40.09 -9.94
N THR A 511 -4.56 39.26 -9.67
CA THR A 511 -4.42 38.55 -8.40
C THR A 511 -4.28 39.52 -7.22
N LEU A 512 -3.42 40.53 -7.31
CA LEU A 512 -3.25 41.55 -6.27
C LEU A 512 -4.51 42.38 -6.04
N GLU A 513 -5.24 42.73 -7.10
CA GLU A 513 -6.53 43.40 -6.98
C GLU A 513 -7.53 42.56 -6.18
N SER A 514 -7.62 41.26 -6.48
CA SER A 514 -8.50 40.34 -5.77
C SER A 514 -8.06 40.10 -4.32
N MET A 515 -6.74 39.97 -4.07
CA MET A 515 -6.19 39.85 -2.72
C MET A 515 -6.55 41.07 -1.85
N ASN A 516 -6.59 42.26 -2.42
CA ASN A 516 -6.93 43.49 -1.72
C ASN A 516 -8.41 43.55 -1.29
N ARG A 517 -9.26 42.60 -1.69
CA ARG A 517 -10.66 42.47 -1.29
C ARG A 517 -10.84 41.72 0.05
N LEU A 518 -9.75 41.41 0.77
CA LEU A 518 -9.81 40.75 2.09
C LEU A 518 -10.68 41.60 3.04
N ASN A 519 -11.78 41.01 3.51
CA ASN A 519 -12.74 41.68 4.40
C ASN A 519 -12.33 41.63 5.87
N ASP A 520 -11.69 40.51 6.29
CA ASP A 520 -11.22 40.38 7.68
C ASP A 520 -9.86 41.03 7.85
N THR A 521 -9.88 42.25 8.40
CA THR A 521 -8.67 43.02 8.71
C THR A 521 -8.14 42.79 10.12
N SER A 522 -8.74 41.91 10.92
CA SER A 522 -8.37 41.68 12.32
C SER A 522 -7.47 40.46 12.52
N SER A 523 -7.59 39.46 11.66
CA SER A 523 -6.90 38.19 11.79
C SER A 523 -5.50 38.22 11.14
N SER A 524 -4.60 37.36 11.62
CA SER A 524 -3.31 37.16 10.99
C SER A 524 -3.49 36.61 9.56
N VAL A 525 -2.56 36.96 8.68
CA VAL A 525 -2.53 36.48 7.29
C VAL A 525 -1.20 35.79 7.05
N TYR A 526 -1.27 34.54 6.62
CA TYR A 526 -0.11 33.75 6.24
C TYR A 526 -0.12 33.45 4.74
N LEU A 527 1.06 33.43 4.15
CA LEU A 527 1.26 32.95 2.81
C LEU A 527 2.03 31.64 2.88
N ILE A 528 1.54 30.63 2.18
CA ILE A 528 2.18 29.32 2.02
C ILE A 528 2.46 29.13 0.54
N ALA A 529 3.72 28.96 0.19
CA ALA A 529 4.15 28.83 -1.19
C ALA A 529 4.88 27.50 -1.44
N GLU A 530 4.48 26.76 -2.44
CA GLU A 530 5.26 25.65 -2.99
C GLU A 530 6.54 26.20 -3.63
N THR A 531 7.67 26.04 -2.96
CA THR A 531 8.94 26.64 -3.47
C THR A 531 9.42 26.01 -4.76
N SER A 532 9.07 24.76 -5.02
CA SER A 532 9.46 24.00 -6.21
C SER A 532 8.87 24.53 -7.53
N ILE A 533 7.84 25.38 -7.45
CA ILE A 533 7.19 25.96 -8.64
C ILE A 533 7.83 27.27 -9.10
N PHE A 534 8.75 27.84 -8.32
CA PHE A 534 9.41 29.10 -8.62
C PHE A 534 10.80 28.86 -9.26
N LEU A 535 11.28 29.87 -9.95
CA LEU A 535 12.67 29.89 -10.44
C LEU A 535 13.64 29.87 -9.25
N SER A 536 14.80 29.22 -9.42
CA SER A 536 15.89 29.30 -8.42
C SER A 536 16.28 30.75 -8.18
N GLU A 537 16.56 31.12 -6.92
CA GLU A 537 17.03 32.47 -6.57
C GLU A 537 18.37 32.83 -7.28
N ASP A 538 19.20 31.82 -7.58
CA ASP A 538 20.48 31.98 -8.31
C ASP A 538 20.29 32.04 -9.83
N TYR A 539 19.08 31.91 -10.34
CA TYR A 539 18.81 31.94 -11.78
C TYR A 539 19.05 33.33 -12.34
N GLN A 540 19.96 33.41 -13.34
CA GLN A 540 20.25 34.66 -14.07
C GLN A 540 19.45 34.65 -15.38
N ARG A 541 18.54 35.61 -15.53
CA ARG A 541 17.85 35.85 -16.81
C ARG A 541 18.83 36.33 -17.87
N ASN A 542 18.96 35.61 -18.97
CA ASN A 542 19.70 36.12 -20.14
C ASN A 542 18.80 37.12 -20.85
N GLU A 543 19.26 38.37 -20.97
CA GLU A 543 18.54 39.47 -21.64
C GLU A 543 18.18 39.21 -23.11
N SER A 544 18.70 38.13 -23.71
CA SER A 544 18.53 37.81 -25.14
C SER A 544 17.43 36.78 -25.43
N SER A 545 16.80 36.16 -24.44
CA SER A 545 15.75 35.17 -24.66
C SER A 545 14.42 35.68 -24.11
N GLU A 546 13.52 36.09 -25.01
CA GLU A 546 12.13 36.41 -24.66
C GLU A 546 11.32 35.20 -24.09
N LYS A 547 11.96 34.04 -23.94
CA LYS A 547 11.37 32.79 -23.44
C LYS A 547 12.39 31.91 -22.71
N ASP A 548 12.96 32.41 -21.62
CA ASP A 548 13.62 31.52 -20.68
C ASP A 548 12.53 30.86 -19.78
N THR A 549 11.94 29.82 -20.32
CA THR A 549 10.97 28.99 -19.63
C THR A 549 11.68 27.77 -19.07
N TYR A 550 11.70 27.62 -17.76
CA TYR A 550 12.12 26.37 -17.13
C TYR A 550 11.02 25.35 -17.37
N ASP A 551 11.29 24.39 -18.26
CA ASP A 551 10.39 23.28 -18.52
C ASP A 551 10.51 22.26 -17.38
N LEU A 552 9.65 22.39 -16.36
CA LEU A 552 9.42 21.35 -15.36
C LEU A 552 8.45 20.34 -15.95
N GLU A 553 8.97 19.32 -16.64
CA GLU A 553 8.22 18.15 -17.14
C GLU A 553 6.99 18.48 -18.02
N GLY A 554 7.13 19.36 -19.01
CA GLY A 554 6.06 19.63 -19.98
C GLY A 554 4.87 20.45 -19.43
N ALA A 555 5.04 21.10 -18.27
CA ALA A 555 4.03 21.94 -17.67
C ALA A 555 4.50 23.40 -17.56
N LEU A 556 3.55 24.34 -17.68
CA LEU A 556 3.68 25.79 -17.59
C LEU A 556 4.93 26.27 -16.83
N SER A 557 5.73 27.10 -17.49
CA SER A 557 6.97 27.65 -16.96
C SER A 557 6.69 28.88 -16.09
N CYS A 558 7.12 28.86 -14.83
CA CYS A 558 7.05 30.02 -13.96
C CYS A 558 8.06 31.10 -14.40
N GLN A 559 7.59 32.36 -14.45
CA GLN A 559 8.42 33.50 -14.83
C GLN A 559 9.05 34.23 -13.63
N TYR A 560 8.66 33.86 -12.38
CA TYR A 560 9.04 34.56 -11.17
C TYR A 560 9.96 33.72 -10.28
N LYS A 561 10.91 34.41 -9.62
CA LYS A 561 11.52 33.91 -8.39
C LYS A 561 10.54 34.11 -7.23
N LEU A 562 10.69 33.32 -6.18
CA LEU A 562 9.84 33.47 -5.01
C LEU A 562 9.98 34.87 -4.39
N SER A 563 11.19 35.38 -4.29
CA SER A 563 11.48 36.75 -3.82
C SER A 563 10.75 37.83 -4.63
N GLU A 564 10.78 37.74 -5.96
CA GLU A 564 10.09 38.70 -6.85
C GLU A 564 8.55 38.64 -6.67
N PHE A 565 8.01 37.46 -6.48
CA PHE A 565 6.57 37.26 -6.23
C PHE A 565 6.15 37.85 -4.88
N LEU A 566 6.98 37.63 -3.85
CA LEU A 566 6.74 38.16 -2.51
C LEU A 566 6.81 39.72 -2.49
N ASP A 567 7.76 40.32 -3.22
CA ASP A 567 7.84 41.77 -3.34
C ASP A 567 6.56 42.37 -3.95
N LYS A 568 5.96 41.69 -4.92
CA LYS A 568 4.69 42.11 -5.51
C LYS A 568 3.54 41.98 -4.48
N ILE A 569 3.46 40.87 -3.75
CA ILE A 569 2.45 40.68 -2.70
C ILE A 569 2.62 41.72 -1.59
N ALA A 570 3.83 42.11 -1.23
CA ALA A 570 4.10 43.15 -0.24
C ALA A 570 3.48 44.51 -0.61
N SER A 571 3.11 44.73 -1.87
CA SER A 571 2.37 45.92 -2.31
C SER A 571 0.90 45.96 -1.93
N CYS A 572 0.31 44.85 -1.46
CA CYS A 572 -1.07 44.81 -1.00
C CYS A 572 -1.28 45.72 0.21
N LYS A 573 -2.40 46.45 0.22
CA LYS A 573 -2.69 47.52 1.24
C LYS A 573 -2.77 47.00 2.68
N TRP A 574 -3.13 45.75 2.88
CA TRP A 574 -3.30 45.13 4.19
C TRP A 574 -2.04 44.40 4.69
N VAL A 575 -1.01 44.25 3.87
CA VAL A 575 0.28 43.67 4.27
C VAL A 575 1.00 44.66 5.17
N THR A 576 1.25 44.29 6.41
CA THR A 576 1.94 45.12 7.40
C THR A 576 3.35 44.64 7.71
N GLU A 577 3.61 43.37 7.47
CA GLU A 577 4.92 42.75 7.61
C GLU A 577 5.12 41.70 6.50
N LEU A 578 6.36 41.41 6.17
CA LEU A 578 6.70 40.25 5.36
C LEU A 578 7.79 39.49 6.12
N LYS A 579 7.36 38.53 6.96
CA LYS A 579 8.24 37.81 7.83
C LYS A 579 8.27 36.33 7.42
N TYR A 580 9.43 35.87 6.97
CA TYR A 580 9.65 34.44 6.81
C TYR A 580 9.57 33.74 8.17
N ILE A 581 8.75 32.67 8.24
CA ILE A 581 8.61 31.86 9.43
C ILE A 581 9.52 30.65 9.32
N GLN A 582 9.26 29.77 8.32
CA GLN A 582 10.00 28.55 8.11
C GLN A 582 9.72 27.95 6.73
N THR A 583 10.51 26.97 6.35
CA THR A 583 10.23 26.10 5.20
C THR A 583 10.04 24.71 5.74
N GLU A 584 8.92 24.09 5.37
CA GLU A 584 8.51 22.79 5.83
C GLU A 584 8.46 21.81 4.66
N ASP A 585 8.91 20.59 4.88
CA ASP A 585 8.80 19.53 3.90
C ASP A 585 7.37 19.01 3.87
N SER A 586 6.80 18.89 2.68
CA SER A 586 5.48 18.29 2.49
C SER A 586 5.51 17.23 1.38
N PHE A 587 4.42 16.50 1.22
CA PHE A 587 4.28 15.54 0.12
C PHE A 587 4.48 16.18 -1.26
N LYS A 588 4.16 17.46 -1.42
CA LYS A 588 4.31 18.21 -2.67
C LYS A 588 5.67 18.90 -2.83
N GLY A 589 6.54 18.75 -1.86
CA GLY A 589 7.81 19.41 -1.78
C GLY A 589 7.83 20.53 -0.73
N PRO A 590 8.92 21.29 -0.63
CA PRO A 590 9.06 22.30 0.40
C PRO A 590 8.00 23.40 0.29
N LEU A 591 7.32 23.68 1.40
CA LEU A 591 6.36 24.76 1.57
C LEU A 591 6.99 25.87 2.40
N ALA A 592 7.20 27.04 1.81
CA ALA A 592 7.67 28.21 2.55
C ALA A 592 6.50 28.96 3.16
N VAL A 593 6.59 29.23 4.46
CA VAL A 593 5.56 29.92 5.25
C VAL A 593 6.03 31.33 5.59
N TYR A 594 5.21 32.31 5.25
CA TYR A 594 5.44 33.72 5.54
C TYR A 594 4.26 34.31 6.30
N LYS A 595 4.55 35.13 7.29
CA LYS A 595 3.52 35.96 7.93
C LYS A 595 3.49 37.32 7.24
N LEU A 596 2.29 37.73 6.81
CA LEU A 596 2.06 38.99 6.10
C LEU A 596 1.41 40.04 7.00
N ARG A 597 0.76 39.60 8.09
CA ARG A 597 0.12 40.46 9.09
C ARG A 597 -0.06 39.72 10.40
#